data_f93b601668b12c7806ec2e371e09079e
#
_entry.id   f93b601668b12c7806ec2e371e09079e
#
_cell.length_a   1.000
_cell.length_b   1.000
_cell.length_c   1.000
_cell.angle_alpha   90.00
_cell.angle_beta   90.00
_cell.angle_gamma   90.00
#
_symmetry.space_group_name_H-M   'P 1'
#
loop_
_entity.id
_entity.type
_entity.pdbx_description
1 polymer ?
#
loop_
_entity_poly.entity_id
_entity_poly.type
_entity_poly.pdbx_seq_one_letter_code
_entity_poly.pdbx_strand_id
1 'polypeptide(L)'
;MSGRLLVSALPGERRFAWLGDEGLEDLLILRDDHPEVLNSLYLGRVTRVDRGLAAAFVDIGLAEPGLLPFDEVPDAPPSEGDSVTVKVLRAPARGKGARLTARLKAPPRDLPHLIEAQRPPALLAAADGPLARFLAAKRQPEAILVDDAEALSDFRNRLAATRPAWLDRLDLDLDPRPLFEREGVEEAIDGLLTPRVELPSGGYLLVEPVRSLTAIDVNSGTHDARGSRSNLFHGVNLEAAAEIARQVHLRGLSGLIIIDFLEMSRTRQREQVVALLRQGLKATGEPFRVFPMAPSGLVEVTRRRSRPALHELLTQACGLGGGGRVKAPSTLAYEALRRLRQEIAARPGGRPSIEAPRAVIEALKGPQAPARLALEARLGRAIGLRALPGAAANDVTIVME
;
A
#
# COMPACT_ATOMS: atom_id res chain seq x y z
N MET A 1 -13.92 19.58 2.17
CA MET A 1 -13.69 19.09 0.83
C MET A 1 -14.57 17.86 0.65
N SER A 2 -15.41 17.90 -0.30
CA SER A 2 -16.21 16.76 -0.77
C SER A 2 -15.29 15.87 -1.61
N GLY A 3 -15.60 14.59 -1.74
CA GLY A 3 -14.77 13.68 -2.51
C GLY A 3 -15.55 12.46 -2.95
N ARG A 4 -15.04 11.76 -3.97
CA ARG A 4 -15.63 10.52 -4.48
C ARG A 4 -14.76 9.33 -4.07
N LEU A 5 -15.39 8.24 -3.67
CA LEU A 5 -14.72 6.98 -3.42
C LEU A 5 -14.92 6.05 -4.60
N LEU A 6 -13.83 5.62 -5.20
CA LEU A 6 -13.83 4.63 -6.27
C LEU A 6 -13.31 3.30 -5.74
N VAL A 7 -13.99 2.23 -6.07
CA VAL A 7 -13.64 0.86 -5.67
C VAL A 7 -13.52 0.00 -6.92
N SER A 8 -12.30 -0.47 -7.18
CA SER A 8 -12.04 -1.41 -8.27
C SER A 8 -11.67 -2.76 -7.68
N ALA A 9 -12.44 -3.79 -8.00
CA ALA A 9 -12.32 -5.11 -7.40
C ALA A 9 -12.14 -6.22 -8.43
N LEU A 10 -11.20 -7.11 -8.11
CA LEU A 10 -11.02 -8.41 -8.73
C LEU A 10 -10.93 -9.46 -7.63
N PRO A 11 -11.18 -10.73 -7.92
CA PRO A 11 -10.75 -11.81 -7.02
C PRO A 11 -9.28 -11.65 -6.65
N GLY A 12 -8.98 -11.64 -5.34
CA GLY A 12 -7.61 -11.51 -4.83
C GLY A 12 -7.05 -10.08 -4.76
N GLU A 13 -7.68 -9.07 -5.36
CA GLU A 13 -7.24 -7.67 -5.25
C GLU A 13 -8.42 -6.71 -5.16
N ARG A 14 -8.39 -5.79 -4.21
CA ARG A 14 -9.34 -4.67 -4.05
C ARG A 14 -8.59 -3.37 -3.93
N ARG A 15 -8.98 -2.38 -4.71
CA ARG A 15 -8.34 -1.07 -4.77
C ARG A 15 -9.37 0.00 -4.45
N PHE A 16 -8.99 0.94 -3.61
CA PHE A 16 -9.82 2.04 -3.14
C PHE A 16 -9.08 3.35 -3.43
N ALA A 17 -9.69 4.23 -4.19
CA ALA A 17 -9.16 5.55 -4.50
C ALA A 17 -10.13 6.62 -3.99
N TRP A 18 -9.61 7.59 -3.23
CA TRP A 18 -10.36 8.78 -2.85
C TRP A 18 -9.93 9.92 -3.75
N LEU A 19 -10.88 10.42 -4.53
CA LEU A 19 -10.68 11.57 -5.40
C LEU A 19 -11.29 12.81 -4.75
N GLY A 20 -10.47 13.84 -4.53
CA GLY A 20 -10.90 15.17 -4.17
C GLY A 20 -10.91 16.12 -5.37
N ASP A 21 -11.00 17.41 -5.10
CA ASP A 21 -11.09 18.46 -6.13
C ASP A 21 -9.81 18.53 -7.01
N GLU A 22 -8.65 18.19 -6.45
CA GLU A 22 -7.34 18.22 -7.12
C GLU A 22 -6.86 16.84 -7.62
N GLY A 23 -7.77 15.85 -7.68
CA GLY A 23 -7.46 14.49 -8.13
C GLY A 23 -7.25 13.49 -6.99
N LEU A 24 -6.31 12.55 -7.15
CA LEU A 24 -6.08 11.47 -6.18
C LEU A 24 -5.50 11.99 -4.86
N GLU A 25 -6.29 11.90 -3.78
CA GLU A 25 -5.89 12.30 -2.43
C GLU A 25 -5.49 11.11 -1.54
N ASP A 26 -6.07 9.93 -1.78
CA ASP A 26 -5.70 8.72 -1.03
C ASP A 26 -5.91 7.46 -1.88
N LEU A 27 -5.08 6.46 -1.62
CA LEU A 27 -5.06 5.18 -2.34
C LEU A 27 -4.80 4.04 -1.36
N LEU A 28 -5.61 3.00 -1.45
CA LEU A 28 -5.42 1.75 -0.73
C LEU A 28 -5.55 0.56 -1.68
N ILE A 29 -4.53 -0.29 -1.71
CA ILE A 29 -4.54 -1.54 -2.47
C ILE A 29 -4.43 -2.69 -1.48
N LEU A 30 -5.40 -3.58 -1.50
CA LEU A 30 -5.45 -4.79 -0.70
C LEU A 30 -5.29 -6.00 -1.62
N ARG A 31 -4.38 -6.90 -1.26
CA ARG A 31 -4.10 -8.14 -1.98
C ARG A 31 -4.12 -9.33 -1.03
N ASP A 32 -4.69 -10.44 -1.48
CA ASP A 32 -4.77 -11.65 -0.67
C ASP A 32 -3.39 -12.30 -0.49
N ASP A 33 -2.46 -12.12 -1.44
CA ASP A 33 -1.05 -12.55 -1.35
C ASP A 33 -0.21 -11.66 -0.43
N HIS A 34 -0.76 -10.51 0.03
CA HIS A 34 -0.14 -9.61 1.01
C HIS A 34 -1.13 -9.28 2.14
N PRO A 35 -1.51 -10.27 2.96
CA PRO A 35 -2.51 -10.07 4.01
C PRO A 35 -2.06 -9.02 5.02
N GLU A 36 -2.98 -8.16 5.43
CA GLU A 36 -2.74 -7.21 6.51
C GLU A 36 -2.80 -7.90 7.86
N VAL A 37 -1.66 -7.92 8.51
CA VAL A 37 -1.51 -8.62 9.81
C VAL A 37 -1.31 -7.66 10.99
N LEU A 38 -1.08 -6.36 10.73
CA LEU A 38 -0.80 -5.38 11.78
C LEU A 38 -1.96 -5.28 12.78
N ASN A 39 -1.65 -5.37 14.07
CA ASN A 39 -2.60 -5.38 15.19
C ASN A 39 -3.53 -6.62 15.26
N SER A 40 -3.45 -7.56 14.35
CA SER A 40 -4.21 -8.82 14.43
C SER A 40 -3.69 -9.73 15.54
N LEU A 41 -4.58 -10.54 16.12
CA LEU A 41 -4.28 -11.50 17.15
C LEU A 41 -4.15 -12.90 16.55
N TYR A 42 -3.10 -13.58 16.94
CA TYR A 42 -2.82 -14.94 16.50
C TYR A 42 -2.61 -15.88 17.70
N LEU A 43 -3.00 -17.12 17.54
CA LEU A 43 -2.49 -18.23 18.33
C LEU A 43 -1.26 -18.76 17.58
N GLY A 44 -0.07 -18.52 18.12
CA GLY A 44 1.18 -18.94 17.50
C GLY A 44 1.82 -20.12 18.24
N ARG A 45 2.74 -20.79 17.55
CA ARG A 45 3.58 -21.84 18.13
C ARG A 45 5.02 -21.37 18.19
N VAL A 46 5.64 -21.47 19.38
CA VAL A 46 7.06 -21.17 19.57
C VAL A 46 7.90 -22.22 18.83
N THR A 47 8.68 -21.77 17.84
CA THR A 47 9.53 -22.65 17.02
C THR A 47 10.98 -22.66 17.50
N ARG A 48 11.44 -21.57 18.13
CA ARG A 48 12.80 -21.43 18.66
C ARG A 48 12.86 -20.37 19.74
N VAL A 49 13.67 -20.63 20.76
CA VAL A 49 13.99 -19.68 21.84
C VAL A 49 15.46 -19.25 21.69
N ASP A 50 15.69 -17.96 21.58
CA ASP A 50 17.02 -17.40 21.46
C ASP A 50 17.33 -16.52 22.68
N ARG A 51 18.12 -17.08 23.62
CA ARG A 51 18.48 -16.38 24.86
C ARG A 51 19.45 -15.23 24.63
N GLY A 52 20.28 -15.30 23.57
CA GLY A 52 21.20 -14.23 23.23
C GLY A 52 20.50 -12.98 22.71
N LEU A 53 19.40 -13.16 21.99
CA LEU A 53 18.52 -12.07 21.53
C LEU A 53 17.44 -11.70 22.56
N ALA A 54 17.34 -12.42 23.67
CA ALA A 54 16.25 -12.31 24.65
C ALA A 54 14.86 -12.34 23.98
N ALA A 55 14.63 -13.28 23.06
CA ALA A 55 13.42 -13.38 22.26
C ALA A 55 13.07 -14.82 21.89
N ALA A 56 11.78 -15.06 21.58
CA ALA A 56 11.29 -16.28 20.96
C ALA A 56 10.87 -16.03 19.51
N PHE A 57 11.05 -17.03 18.66
CA PHE A 57 10.51 -17.06 17.31
C PHE A 57 9.21 -17.85 17.32
N VAL A 58 8.15 -17.26 16.79
CA VAL A 58 6.79 -17.79 16.88
C VAL A 58 6.22 -17.93 15.47
N ASP A 59 5.83 -19.14 15.11
CA ASP A 59 5.05 -19.40 13.90
C ASP A 59 3.62 -18.91 14.12
N ILE A 60 3.19 -17.98 13.29
CA ILE A 60 1.82 -17.42 13.26
C ILE A 60 1.11 -17.69 11.93
N GLY A 61 1.63 -18.66 11.12
CA GLY A 61 1.09 -19.00 9.81
C GLY A 61 1.51 -18.08 8.68
N LEU A 62 2.58 -17.29 8.86
CA LEU A 62 3.21 -16.46 7.82
C LEU A 62 4.48 -17.12 7.30
N ALA A 63 5.00 -16.63 6.15
CA ALA A 63 6.20 -17.18 5.52
C ALA A 63 7.43 -17.22 6.45
N GLU A 64 7.57 -16.20 7.30
CA GLU A 64 8.67 -16.10 8.26
C GLU A 64 8.12 -16.07 9.69
N PRO A 65 8.74 -16.78 10.65
CA PRO A 65 8.35 -16.73 12.05
C PRO A 65 8.45 -15.31 12.61
N GLY A 66 7.49 -14.94 13.44
CA GLY A 66 7.48 -13.65 14.13
C GLY A 66 8.45 -13.62 15.30
N LEU A 67 9.04 -12.46 15.60
CA LEU A 67 9.91 -12.21 16.74
C LEU A 67 9.09 -11.72 17.93
N LEU A 68 9.10 -12.47 19.03
CA LEU A 68 8.50 -12.12 20.31
C LEU A 68 9.61 -11.85 21.34
N PRO A 69 9.97 -10.59 21.63
CA PRO A 69 10.93 -10.26 22.67
C PRO A 69 10.42 -10.66 24.07
N PHE A 70 11.30 -11.03 24.98
CA PHE A 70 10.92 -11.45 26.32
C PHE A 70 10.32 -10.31 27.15
N ASP A 71 10.72 -9.06 26.90
CA ASP A 71 10.11 -7.87 27.50
C ASP A 71 8.65 -7.62 27.04
N GLU A 72 8.24 -8.26 25.96
CA GLU A 72 6.85 -8.23 25.44
C GLU A 72 6.01 -9.43 25.93
N VAL A 73 6.54 -10.27 26.79
CA VAL A 73 5.82 -11.38 27.46
C VAL A 73 5.43 -10.95 28.87
N PRO A 74 4.16 -11.12 29.31
CA PRO A 74 3.73 -10.67 30.64
C PRO A 74 4.33 -11.50 31.78
N ASP A 75 4.53 -12.78 31.53
CA ASP A 75 4.98 -13.79 32.53
C ASP A 75 6.39 -14.29 32.18
N ALA A 76 6.70 -15.55 32.50
CA ALA A 76 7.98 -16.16 32.14
C ALA A 76 8.14 -16.33 30.63
N PRO A 77 9.36 -16.24 30.06
CA PRO A 77 9.64 -16.54 28.68
C PRO A 77 9.11 -17.91 28.26
N PRO A 78 8.49 -18.05 27.11
CA PRO A 78 7.93 -19.31 26.65
C PRO A 78 9.03 -20.30 26.26
N SER A 79 8.71 -21.60 26.29
CA SER A 79 9.54 -22.68 25.80
C SER A 79 9.23 -23.07 24.37
N GLU A 80 10.17 -23.75 23.68
CA GLU A 80 9.92 -24.30 22.34
C GLU A 80 8.76 -25.31 22.38
N GLY A 81 7.86 -25.19 21.41
CA GLY A 81 6.64 -25.99 21.34
C GLY A 81 5.43 -25.35 22.02
N ASP A 82 5.60 -24.35 22.89
CA ASP A 82 4.50 -23.69 23.56
C ASP A 82 3.57 -22.98 22.59
N SER A 83 2.28 -22.96 22.95
CA SER A 83 1.27 -22.13 22.27
C SER A 83 1.17 -20.78 22.96
N VAL A 84 1.30 -19.70 22.19
CA VAL A 84 1.26 -18.33 22.71
C VAL A 84 0.27 -17.47 21.94
N THR A 85 -0.53 -16.70 22.66
CA THR A 85 -1.40 -15.69 22.04
C THR A 85 -0.63 -14.40 21.86
N VAL A 86 -0.50 -13.96 20.62
CA VAL A 86 0.31 -12.79 20.27
C VAL A 86 -0.44 -11.80 19.38
N LYS A 87 -0.10 -10.54 19.54
CA LYS A 87 -0.53 -9.43 18.68
C LYS A 87 0.63 -8.96 17.82
N VAL A 88 0.37 -8.69 16.56
CA VAL A 88 1.38 -8.14 15.63
C VAL A 88 1.56 -6.64 15.88
N LEU A 89 2.74 -6.23 16.35
CA LEU A 89 3.13 -4.82 16.52
C LEU A 89 3.71 -4.19 15.26
N ARG A 90 4.38 -5.03 14.45
CA ARG A 90 4.95 -4.62 13.16
C ARG A 90 4.80 -5.76 12.17
N ALA A 91 4.27 -5.46 10.99
CA ALA A 91 4.15 -6.41 9.90
C ALA A 91 5.53 -6.90 9.42
N PRO A 92 5.61 -8.12 8.82
CA PRO A 92 6.85 -8.62 8.24
C PRO A 92 7.35 -7.68 7.13
N ALA A 93 8.65 -7.59 6.96
CA ALA A 93 9.25 -6.76 5.92
C ALA A 93 10.65 -7.25 5.56
N ARG A 94 10.96 -7.25 4.27
CA ARG A 94 12.34 -7.45 3.75
C ARG A 94 13.02 -8.70 4.32
N GLY A 95 12.34 -9.85 4.31
CA GLY A 95 12.90 -11.12 4.82
C GLY A 95 13.03 -11.16 6.35
N LYS A 96 12.33 -10.29 7.06
CA LYS A 96 12.19 -10.33 8.52
C LYS A 96 10.76 -10.65 8.90
N GLY A 97 10.58 -11.57 9.84
CA GLY A 97 9.28 -11.91 10.41
C GLY A 97 8.63 -10.71 11.15
N ALA A 98 7.36 -10.86 11.46
CA ALA A 98 6.59 -9.87 12.21
C ALA A 98 7.20 -9.63 13.60
N ARG A 99 7.09 -8.41 14.15
CA ARG A 99 7.35 -8.17 15.58
C ARG A 99 6.07 -8.36 16.37
N LEU A 100 6.14 -9.14 17.43
CA LEU A 100 5.02 -9.60 18.22
C LEU A 100 5.06 -9.07 19.65
N THR A 101 3.89 -9.07 20.31
CA THR A 101 3.74 -8.90 21.76
C THR A 101 2.70 -9.87 22.30
N ALA A 102 2.94 -10.42 23.46
CA ALA A 102 1.96 -11.16 24.24
C ALA A 102 1.26 -10.27 25.31
N ARG A 103 1.66 -8.99 25.45
CA ARG A 103 1.02 -8.00 26.33
C ARG A 103 -0.24 -7.43 25.66
N LEU A 104 -1.38 -8.07 25.88
CA LEU A 104 -2.66 -7.69 25.29
C LEU A 104 -3.37 -6.68 26.19
N LYS A 105 -3.45 -5.41 25.81
CA LYS A 105 -4.06 -4.34 26.62
C LYS A 105 -5.59 -4.42 26.73
N ALA A 106 -6.27 -4.95 25.73
CA ALA A 106 -7.73 -5.11 25.70
C ALA A 106 -8.07 -6.26 24.74
N PRO A 107 -7.94 -7.53 25.18
CA PRO A 107 -8.28 -8.67 24.35
C PRO A 107 -9.80 -8.72 24.11
N PRO A 108 -10.25 -9.33 23.00
CA PRO A 108 -11.66 -9.62 22.78
C PRO A 108 -12.25 -10.42 23.95
N ARG A 109 -13.51 -10.18 24.28
CA ARG A 109 -14.18 -10.88 25.41
C ARG A 109 -14.30 -12.39 25.22
N ASP A 110 -14.39 -12.82 23.97
CA ASP A 110 -14.50 -14.21 23.53
C ASP A 110 -13.15 -14.88 23.27
N LEU A 111 -12.03 -14.18 23.54
CA LEU A 111 -10.67 -14.70 23.30
C LEU A 111 -10.42 -16.10 23.88
N PRO A 112 -10.86 -16.46 25.13
CA PRO A 112 -10.68 -17.82 25.63
C PRO A 112 -11.33 -18.88 24.73
N HIS A 113 -12.55 -18.65 24.29
CA HIS A 113 -13.26 -19.59 23.39
C HIS A 113 -12.59 -19.70 22.02
N LEU A 114 -12.05 -18.58 21.50
CA LEU A 114 -11.31 -18.58 20.24
C LEU A 114 -10.02 -19.41 20.34
N ILE A 115 -9.33 -19.34 21.48
CA ILE A 115 -8.11 -20.13 21.72
C ILE A 115 -8.44 -21.62 21.81
N GLU A 116 -9.50 -22.01 22.55
CA GLU A 116 -9.92 -23.40 22.72
C GLU A 116 -10.38 -24.03 21.39
N ALA A 117 -11.00 -23.25 20.51
CA ALA A 117 -11.52 -23.70 19.23
C ALA A 117 -10.45 -23.88 18.14
N GLN A 118 -9.24 -23.39 18.35
CA GLN A 118 -8.20 -23.31 17.32
C GLN A 118 -6.93 -24.08 17.69
N ARG A 119 -6.16 -24.48 16.69
CA ARG A 119 -4.81 -25.04 16.84
C ARG A 119 -3.79 -24.10 16.22
N PRO A 120 -2.63 -23.85 16.90
CA PRO A 120 -1.61 -22.99 16.34
C PRO A 120 -0.91 -23.62 15.12
N PRO A 121 -0.55 -22.83 14.08
CA PRO A 121 -0.79 -21.40 13.98
C PRO A 121 -2.22 -21.06 13.49
N ALA A 122 -2.88 -20.06 14.12
CA ALA A 122 -4.21 -19.63 13.72
C ALA A 122 -4.45 -18.12 13.94
N LEU A 123 -5.21 -17.48 13.05
CA LEU A 123 -5.71 -16.12 13.25
C LEU A 123 -6.91 -16.17 14.21
N LEU A 124 -6.78 -15.55 15.40
CA LEU A 124 -7.86 -15.46 16.39
C LEU A 124 -8.80 -14.28 16.14
N ALA A 125 -8.23 -13.11 15.85
CA ALA A 125 -8.98 -11.91 15.53
C ALA A 125 -8.22 -11.03 14.56
N ALA A 126 -8.86 -10.69 13.45
CA ALA A 126 -8.33 -9.66 12.56
C ALA A 126 -8.50 -8.29 13.23
N ALA A 127 -7.49 -7.44 13.14
CA ALA A 127 -7.63 -6.04 13.54
C ALA A 127 -8.57 -5.30 12.59
N ASP A 128 -9.03 -4.11 13.02
CA ASP A 128 -9.65 -3.16 12.10
C ASP A 128 -8.68 -2.94 10.94
N GLY A 129 -9.04 -3.51 9.79
CA GLY A 129 -8.15 -3.59 8.63
C GLY A 129 -7.82 -2.22 8.06
N PRO A 130 -6.87 -2.15 7.10
CA PRO A 130 -6.49 -0.90 6.45
C PRO A 130 -7.69 -0.17 5.84
N LEU A 131 -8.69 -0.92 5.36
CA LEU A 131 -9.91 -0.32 4.83
C LEU A 131 -10.71 0.43 5.90
N ALA A 132 -10.83 -0.09 7.13
CA ALA A 132 -11.50 0.61 8.22
C ALA A 132 -10.77 1.92 8.56
N ARG A 133 -9.42 1.89 8.62
CA ARG A 133 -8.60 3.09 8.85
C ARG A 133 -8.72 4.09 7.69
N PHE A 134 -8.67 3.59 6.46
CA PHE A 134 -8.86 4.41 5.25
C PHE A 134 -10.20 5.14 5.30
N LEU A 135 -11.30 4.44 5.57
CA LEU A 135 -12.63 5.01 5.65
C LEU A 135 -12.80 5.93 6.88
N ALA A 136 -12.15 5.62 8.02
CA ALA A 136 -12.26 6.42 9.24
C ALA A 136 -11.73 7.85 9.07
N ALA A 137 -10.71 8.03 8.24
CA ALA A 137 -10.11 9.33 7.94
C ALA A 137 -10.97 10.19 6.98
N LYS A 138 -12.01 9.62 6.34
CA LYS A 138 -12.80 10.28 5.30
C LYS A 138 -14.09 10.89 5.85
N ARG A 139 -14.49 12.01 5.23
CA ARG A 139 -15.84 12.56 5.38
C ARG A 139 -16.82 11.75 4.52
N GLN A 140 -18.10 12.06 4.64
CA GLN A 140 -19.11 11.46 3.76
C GLN A 140 -18.79 11.80 2.30
N PRO A 141 -18.67 10.79 1.40
CA PRO A 141 -18.40 11.03 0.00
C PRO A 141 -19.64 11.59 -0.72
N GLU A 142 -19.41 12.26 -1.85
CA GLU A 142 -20.47 12.66 -2.77
C GLU A 142 -21.05 11.44 -3.50
N ALA A 143 -20.16 10.52 -3.91
CA ALA A 143 -20.52 9.27 -4.57
C ALA A 143 -19.51 8.17 -4.20
N ILE A 144 -19.98 6.94 -4.20
CA ILE A 144 -19.16 5.73 -4.10
C ILE A 144 -19.48 4.85 -5.30
N LEU A 145 -18.51 4.67 -6.18
CA LEU A 145 -18.63 3.83 -7.37
C LEU A 145 -17.84 2.54 -7.21
N VAL A 146 -18.48 1.42 -7.48
CA VAL A 146 -17.87 0.08 -7.38
C VAL A 146 -18.02 -0.63 -8.72
N ASP A 147 -16.94 -1.13 -9.30
CA ASP A 147 -16.91 -1.76 -10.63
C ASP A 147 -17.21 -3.27 -10.66
N ASP A 148 -17.64 -3.84 -9.53
CA ASP A 148 -17.94 -5.27 -9.39
C ASP A 148 -19.13 -5.50 -8.47
N ALA A 149 -20.12 -6.27 -8.92
CA ALA A 149 -21.39 -6.46 -8.21
C ALA A 149 -21.27 -7.24 -6.90
N GLU A 150 -20.35 -8.21 -6.82
CA GLU A 150 -20.09 -8.98 -5.58
C GLU A 150 -19.38 -8.08 -4.56
N ALA A 151 -18.37 -7.34 -5.01
CA ALA A 151 -17.69 -6.35 -4.18
C ALA A 151 -18.63 -5.24 -3.69
N LEU A 152 -19.59 -4.82 -4.51
CA LEU A 152 -20.65 -3.87 -4.10
C LEU A 152 -21.47 -4.44 -2.94
N SER A 153 -21.90 -5.70 -3.04
CA SER A 153 -22.69 -6.37 -1.99
C SER A 153 -21.90 -6.45 -0.68
N ASP A 154 -20.65 -6.89 -0.74
CA ASP A 154 -19.75 -6.96 0.42
C ASP A 154 -19.51 -5.59 1.04
N PHE A 155 -19.28 -4.59 0.20
CA PHE A 155 -19.02 -3.23 0.65
C PHE A 155 -20.27 -2.59 1.25
N ARG A 156 -21.46 -2.87 0.70
CA ARG A 156 -22.78 -2.46 1.24
C ARG A 156 -22.98 -3.01 2.66
N ASN A 157 -22.71 -4.30 2.87
CA ASN A 157 -22.83 -4.94 4.18
C ASN A 157 -21.87 -4.31 5.21
N ARG A 158 -20.64 -4.02 4.79
CA ARG A 158 -19.64 -3.33 5.63
C ARG A 158 -20.08 -1.91 5.96
N LEU A 159 -20.57 -1.14 4.99
CA LEU A 159 -21.05 0.24 5.23
C LEU A 159 -22.27 0.25 6.13
N ALA A 160 -23.21 -0.68 5.97
CA ALA A 160 -24.38 -0.81 6.85
C ALA A 160 -23.98 -0.96 8.32
N ALA A 161 -22.92 -1.72 8.59
CA ALA A 161 -22.41 -1.93 9.94
C ALA A 161 -21.57 -0.75 10.48
N THR A 162 -20.87 0.02 9.62
CA THR A 162 -19.86 0.99 10.07
C THR A 162 -20.17 2.44 9.70
N ARG A 163 -20.86 2.67 8.58
CA ARG A 163 -21.13 3.98 7.96
C ARG A 163 -22.48 4.03 7.28
N PRO A 164 -23.60 3.75 7.96
CA PRO A 164 -24.93 3.63 7.32
C PRO A 164 -25.33 4.88 6.50
N ALA A 165 -24.90 6.08 6.90
CA ALA A 165 -25.17 7.32 6.16
C ALA A 165 -24.51 7.39 4.77
N TRP A 166 -23.60 6.45 4.42
CA TRP A 166 -22.96 6.41 3.11
C TRP A 166 -23.66 5.51 2.11
N LEU A 167 -24.67 4.71 2.56
CA LEU A 167 -25.36 3.74 1.72
C LEU A 167 -26.09 4.39 0.55
N ASP A 168 -26.67 5.57 0.75
CA ASP A 168 -27.40 6.32 -0.30
C ASP A 168 -26.48 6.89 -1.39
N ARG A 169 -25.16 6.77 -1.22
CA ARG A 169 -24.15 7.24 -2.18
C ARG A 169 -23.45 6.09 -2.91
N LEU A 170 -23.86 4.85 -2.63
CA LEU A 170 -23.21 3.64 -3.11
C LEU A 170 -23.90 3.11 -4.36
N ASP A 171 -23.19 3.15 -5.50
CA ASP A 171 -23.68 2.71 -6.79
C ASP A 171 -22.74 1.73 -7.48
N LEU A 172 -23.31 0.86 -8.33
CA LEU A 172 -22.56 0.03 -9.24
C LEU A 172 -22.15 0.84 -10.47
N ASP A 173 -20.86 0.84 -10.79
CA ASP A 173 -20.39 1.43 -12.04
C ASP A 173 -20.73 0.50 -13.22
N LEU A 174 -21.55 0.99 -14.13
CA LEU A 174 -22.02 0.27 -15.33
C LEU A 174 -21.34 0.74 -16.62
N ASP A 175 -20.42 1.72 -16.54
CA ASP A 175 -19.66 2.16 -17.73
C ASP A 175 -18.75 1.02 -18.20
N PRO A 176 -18.75 0.68 -19.51
CA PRO A 176 -17.90 -0.38 -20.05
C PRO A 176 -16.40 -0.05 -19.97
N ARG A 177 -16.04 1.22 -19.85
CA ARG A 177 -14.64 1.63 -19.68
C ARG A 177 -14.22 1.40 -18.22
N PRO A 178 -12.97 0.95 -17.98
CA PRO A 178 -12.48 0.71 -16.62
C PRO A 178 -12.60 1.95 -15.73
N LEU A 179 -13.18 1.78 -14.55
CA LEU A 179 -13.43 2.88 -13.60
C LEU A 179 -12.15 3.68 -13.31
N PHE A 180 -11.04 3.01 -12.96
CA PHE A 180 -9.80 3.68 -12.59
C PHE A 180 -9.08 4.34 -13.78
N GLU A 181 -9.20 3.78 -14.98
CA GLU A 181 -8.64 4.41 -16.20
C GLU A 181 -9.42 5.67 -16.55
N ARG A 182 -10.76 5.56 -16.60
CA ARG A 182 -11.65 6.69 -16.93
C ARG A 182 -11.49 7.88 -15.99
N GLU A 183 -11.24 7.60 -14.72
CA GLU A 183 -11.09 8.61 -13.67
C GLU A 183 -9.62 9.03 -13.46
N GLY A 184 -8.68 8.61 -14.33
CA GLY A 184 -7.27 8.99 -14.26
C GLY A 184 -6.48 8.38 -13.10
N VAL A 185 -7.05 7.41 -12.37
CA VAL A 185 -6.40 6.79 -11.20
C VAL A 185 -5.25 5.88 -11.60
N GLU A 186 -5.36 5.16 -12.74
CA GLU A 186 -4.26 4.30 -13.22
C GLU A 186 -3.03 5.14 -13.57
N GLU A 187 -3.21 6.26 -14.28
CA GLU A 187 -2.13 7.20 -14.59
C GLU A 187 -1.50 7.78 -13.32
N ALA A 188 -2.32 8.15 -12.33
CA ALA A 188 -1.83 8.62 -11.05
C ALA A 188 -1.01 7.56 -10.31
N ILE A 189 -1.45 6.27 -10.32
CA ILE A 189 -0.70 5.16 -9.74
C ILE A 189 0.66 4.97 -10.44
N ASP A 190 0.69 4.98 -11.77
CA ASP A 190 1.93 4.87 -12.54
C ASP A 190 2.87 6.05 -12.23
N GLY A 191 2.34 7.28 -12.11
CA GLY A 191 3.09 8.45 -11.69
C GLY A 191 3.69 8.33 -10.28
N LEU A 192 2.97 7.67 -9.34
CA LEU A 192 3.49 7.40 -7.99
C LEU A 192 4.63 6.36 -7.97
N LEU A 193 4.83 5.60 -9.04
CA LEU A 193 5.93 4.64 -9.17
C LEU A 193 7.18 5.25 -9.79
N THR A 194 7.09 6.45 -10.38
CA THR A 194 8.23 7.18 -10.93
C THR A 194 8.95 7.99 -9.84
N PRO A 195 10.29 8.13 -9.89
CA PRO A 195 11.01 8.93 -8.88
C PRO A 195 10.74 10.43 -9.03
N ARG A 196 10.50 10.94 -10.23
CA ARG A 196 10.35 12.37 -10.51
C ARG A 196 8.91 12.83 -10.33
N VAL A 197 8.73 13.97 -9.63
CA VAL A 197 7.44 14.64 -9.38
C VAL A 197 7.58 16.11 -9.71
N GLU A 198 6.79 16.61 -10.66
CA GLU A 198 6.82 18.00 -11.06
C GLU A 198 6.12 18.89 -10.02
N LEU A 199 6.61 20.12 -9.86
CA LEU A 199 6.01 21.15 -9.02
C LEU A 199 5.38 22.25 -9.88
N PRO A 200 4.32 22.94 -9.41
CA PRO A 200 3.63 23.99 -10.17
C PRO A 200 4.55 25.10 -10.67
N SER A 201 5.57 25.45 -9.89
CA SER A 201 6.58 26.46 -10.25
C SER A 201 7.55 26.01 -11.35
N GLY A 202 7.51 24.75 -11.82
CA GLY A 202 8.48 24.17 -12.77
C GLY A 202 9.72 23.59 -12.09
N GLY A 203 9.80 23.62 -10.76
CA GLY A 203 10.70 22.77 -10.00
C GLY A 203 10.25 21.32 -10.00
N TYR A 204 11.01 20.43 -9.37
CA TYR A 204 10.64 19.03 -9.25
C TYR A 204 11.27 18.38 -8.03
N LEU A 205 10.67 17.27 -7.61
CA LEU A 205 11.20 16.38 -6.58
C LEU A 205 11.80 15.13 -7.22
N LEU A 206 12.84 14.59 -6.61
CA LEU A 206 13.29 13.22 -6.84
C LEU A 206 13.02 12.41 -5.57
N VAL A 207 12.14 11.43 -5.65
CA VAL A 207 11.74 10.58 -4.52
C VAL A 207 12.33 9.19 -4.72
N GLU A 208 13.36 8.84 -3.96
CA GLU A 208 14.15 7.63 -4.13
C GLU A 208 14.13 6.76 -2.86
N PRO A 209 13.25 5.74 -2.80
CA PRO A 209 13.31 4.74 -1.76
C PRO A 209 14.57 3.88 -1.92
N VAL A 210 15.53 4.04 -1.03
CA VAL A 210 16.73 3.19 -0.97
C VAL A 210 16.58 2.13 0.14
N ARG A 211 17.59 1.26 0.30
CA ARG A 211 17.49 0.09 1.18
C ARG A 211 17.18 0.44 2.65
N SER A 212 17.72 1.54 3.16
CA SER A 212 17.67 1.91 4.59
C SER A 212 16.81 3.13 4.90
N LEU A 213 16.50 3.96 3.90
CA LEU A 213 15.75 5.20 4.07
C LEU A 213 15.07 5.59 2.74
N THR A 214 14.29 6.66 2.75
CA THR A 214 13.87 7.34 1.52
C THR A 214 14.62 8.67 1.43
N ALA A 215 15.31 8.90 0.32
CA ALA A 215 15.87 10.20 -0.01
C ALA A 215 14.89 11.00 -0.87
N ILE A 216 14.73 12.29 -0.57
CA ILE A 216 13.92 13.21 -1.37
C ILE A 216 14.76 14.46 -1.63
N ASP A 217 15.03 14.75 -2.90
CA ASP A 217 15.78 15.91 -3.34
C ASP A 217 14.84 16.92 -4.00
N VAL A 218 15.00 18.20 -3.68
CA VAL A 218 14.20 19.32 -4.21
C VAL A 218 15.03 20.09 -5.23
N ASN A 219 14.52 20.17 -6.46
CA ASN A 219 15.18 20.86 -7.55
C ASN A 219 14.37 22.08 -8.02
N SER A 220 15.04 23.20 -8.26
CA SER A 220 14.36 24.45 -8.71
C SER A 220 13.97 24.45 -10.18
N GLY A 221 14.43 23.45 -10.98
CA GLY A 221 14.25 23.45 -12.43
C GLY A 221 15.04 24.56 -13.15
N THR A 222 14.67 24.81 -14.39
CA THR A 222 15.28 25.85 -15.23
C THR A 222 14.50 27.17 -15.09
N HIS A 223 14.66 27.86 -13.96
CA HIS A 223 14.07 29.19 -13.80
C HIS A 223 15.05 30.29 -14.21
N ASP A 224 14.66 31.10 -15.19
CA ASP A 224 15.23 32.41 -15.39
C ASP A 224 14.86 33.28 -14.19
N ALA A 225 15.83 33.47 -13.29
CA ALA A 225 15.65 34.19 -12.03
C ALA A 225 15.42 35.70 -12.30
N ARG A 226 14.22 36.08 -12.70
CA ARG A 226 13.78 37.48 -12.65
C ARG A 226 13.34 37.80 -11.22
N GLY A 227 14.31 37.94 -10.31
CA GLY A 227 14.03 38.23 -8.89
C GLY A 227 15.14 37.78 -7.93
N SER A 228 14.91 37.93 -6.62
CA SER A 228 15.84 37.42 -5.62
C SER A 228 15.80 35.88 -5.59
N ARG A 229 16.95 35.23 -5.85
CA ARG A 229 17.13 33.77 -5.78
C ARG A 229 16.59 33.18 -4.45
N SER A 230 16.79 33.91 -3.35
CA SER A 230 16.30 33.49 -2.03
C SER A 230 14.77 33.41 -1.95
N ASN A 231 14.03 34.31 -2.60
CA ASN A 231 12.57 34.27 -2.59
C ASN A 231 12.04 33.16 -3.53
N LEU A 232 12.71 32.94 -4.66
CA LEU A 232 12.40 31.82 -5.56
C LEU A 232 12.55 30.49 -4.84
N PHE A 233 13.70 30.24 -4.21
CA PHE A 233 13.96 28.99 -3.49
C PHE A 233 13.00 28.78 -2.31
N HIS A 234 12.62 29.83 -1.61
CA HIS A 234 11.60 29.74 -0.57
C HIS A 234 10.24 29.33 -1.14
N GLY A 235 9.80 29.92 -2.28
CA GLY A 235 8.56 29.56 -2.94
C GLY A 235 8.53 28.08 -3.37
N VAL A 236 9.58 27.64 -4.09
CA VAL A 236 9.73 26.24 -4.50
C VAL A 236 9.73 25.29 -3.30
N ASN A 237 10.43 25.64 -2.21
CA ASN A 237 10.46 24.81 -1.01
C ASN A 237 9.09 24.72 -0.30
N LEU A 238 8.25 25.75 -0.36
CA LEU A 238 6.88 25.69 0.17
C LEU A 238 6.01 24.73 -0.67
N GLU A 239 6.05 24.83 -1.99
CA GLU A 239 5.38 23.88 -2.89
C GLU A 239 5.89 22.45 -2.65
N ALA A 240 7.21 22.28 -2.57
CA ALA A 240 7.85 21.01 -2.27
C ALA A 240 7.39 20.42 -0.95
N ALA A 241 7.28 21.21 0.12
CA ALA A 241 6.86 20.73 1.43
C ALA A 241 5.42 20.18 1.42
N ALA A 242 4.51 20.84 0.69
CA ALA A 242 3.13 20.38 0.54
C ALA A 242 3.08 19.08 -0.29
N GLU A 243 3.78 19.07 -1.45
CA GLU A 243 3.80 17.91 -2.34
C GLU A 243 4.53 16.71 -1.72
N ILE A 244 5.63 16.90 -0.99
CA ILE A 244 6.33 15.84 -0.25
C ILE A 244 5.38 15.16 0.74
N ALA A 245 4.59 15.91 1.49
CA ALA A 245 3.62 15.36 2.43
C ALA A 245 2.58 14.48 1.70
N ARG A 246 2.08 14.92 0.53
CA ARG A 246 1.16 14.19 -0.33
C ARG A 246 1.82 12.90 -0.88
N GLN A 247 3.04 12.98 -1.40
CA GLN A 247 3.79 11.86 -1.93
C GLN A 247 4.12 10.82 -0.86
N VAL A 248 4.55 11.25 0.33
CA VAL A 248 4.79 10.37 1.48
C VAL A 248 3.53 9.60 1.86
N HIS A 249 2.36 10.24 1.81
CA HIS A 249 1.07 9.61 2.09
C HIS A 249 0.68 8.62 0.99
N LEU A 250 0.58 9.07 -0.25
CA LEU A 250 0.11 8.26 -1.38
C LEU A 250 1.02 7.06 -1.66
N ARG A 251 2.34 7.25 -1.66
CA ARG A 251 3.32 6.16 -1.83
C ARG A 251 3.44 5.25 -0.60
N GLY A 252 2.85 5.61 0.54
CA GLY A 252 2.96 4.85 1.79
C GLY A 252 4.39 4.81 2.35
N LEU A 253 5.19 5.86 2.11
CA LEU A 253 6.59 5.91 2.58
C LEU A 253 6.64 5.94 4.09
N SER A 254 7.58 5.20 4.67
CA SER A 254 7.71 5.01 6.12
C SER A 254 9.14 4.73 6.54
N GLY A 255 9.42 4.76 7.83
CA GLY A 255 10.79 4.67 8.36
C GLY A 255 11.45 6.04 8.34
N LEU A 256 12.75 6.06 8.05
CA LEU A 256 13.56 7.27 7.94
C LEU A 256 13.40 7.88 6.54
N ILE A 257 13.06 9.16 6.48
CA ILE A 257 12.95 9.94 5.24
C ILE A 257 13.86 11.16 5.43
N ILE A 258 14.77 11.37 4.49
CA ILE A 258 15.66 12.54 4.46
C ILE A 258 15.28 13.39 3.28
N ILE A 259 15.03 14.68 3.54
CA ILE A 259 14.63 15.65 2.53
C ILE A 259 15.72 16.70 2.42
N ASP A 260 16.21 16.91 1.19
CA ASP A 260 17.18 17.96 0.86
C ASP A 260 16.42 19.12 0.20
N PHE A 261 16.23 20.21 0.96
CA PHE A 261 15.58 21.42 0.49
C PHE A 261 16.60 22.39 -0.12
N LEU A 262 16.15 23.20 -1.07
CA LEU A 262 16.94 24.29 -1.61
C LEU A 262 17.42 25.22 -0.49
N GLU A 263 18.64 25.73 -0.61
CA GLU A 263 19.29 26.56 0.41
C GLU A 263 18.48 27.82 0.78
N MET A 264 18.28 28.01 2.07
CA MET A 264 17.59 29.16 2.65
C MET A 264 18.44 29.83 3.73
N SER A 265 18.80 31.10 3.54
CA SER A 265 19.62 31.84 4.49
C SER A 265 18.84 32.30 5.74
N ARG A 266 17.52 32.55 5.61
CA ARG A 266 16.68 33.10 6.70
C ARG A 266 16.06 31.98 7.53
N THR A 267 16.29 31.97 8.84
CA THR A 267 15.70 31.01 9.79
C THR A 267 14.19 30.93 9.69
N ARG A 268 13.50 32.08 9.58
CA ARG A 268 12.04 32.15 9.45
C ARG A 268 11.52 31.39 8.23
N GLN A 269 12.21 31.44 7.08
CA GLN A 269 11.83 30.70 5.88
C GLN A 269 11.95 29.20 6.11
N ARG A 270 13.04 28.74 6.74
CA ARG A 270 13.24 27.32 7.11
C ARG A 270 12.14 26.82 8.04
N GLU A 271 11.78 27.60 9.05
CA GLU A 271 10.69 27.26 9.98
C GLU A 271 9.32 27.15 9.29
N GLN A 272 9.03 28.04 8.34
CA GLN A 272 7.79 28.01 7.55
C GLN A 272 7.69 26.72 6.70
N VAL A 273 8.75 26.34 6.01
CA VAL A 273 8.80 25.11 5.20
C VAL A 273 8.59 23.86 6.08
N VAL A 274 9.29 23.77 7.21
CA VAL A 274 9.14 22.66 8.16
C VAL A 274 7.73 22.63 8.79
N ALA A 275 7.16 23.77 9.07
CA ALA A 275 5.79 23.87 9.62
C ALA A 275 4.75 23.37 8.61
N LEU A 276 4.87 23.75 7.34
CA LEU A 276 3.98 23.31 6.26
C LEU A 276 4.08 21.80 6.03
N LEU A 277 5.30 21.25 5.95
CA LEU A 277 5.55 19.81 5.86
C LEU A 277 4.89 19.06 7.03
N ARG A 278 5.07 19.56 8.26
CA ARG A 278 4.45 18.97 9.47
C ARG A 278 2.93 19.01 9.41
N GLN A 279 2.36 20.11 8.93
CA GLN A 279 0.91 20.25 8.76
C GLN A 279 0.36 19.23 7.76
N GLY A 280 1.00 19.09 6.59
CA GLY A 280 0.61 18.12 5.56
C GLY A 280 0.69 16.68 6.07
N LEU A 281 1.79 16.32 6.73
CA LEU A 281 1.95 14.98 7.31
C LEU A 281 0.93 14.69 8.43
N LYS A 282 0.56 15.68 9.23
CA LYS A 282 -0.47 15.54 10.27
C LYS A 282 -1.84 15.19 9.68
N ALA A 283 -2.18 15.74 8.52
CA ALA A 283 -3.44 15.47 7.85
C ALA A 283 -3.57 14.00 7.42
N THR A 284 -2.47 13.25 7.30
CA THR A 284 -2.47 11.82 6.91
C THR A 284 -2.92 10.87 8.04
N GLY A 285 -3.01 11.34 9.29
CA GLY A 285 -3.45 10.55 10.44
C GLY A 285 -2.44 9.51 10.97
N GLU A 286 -1.29 9.34 10.32
CA GLU A 286 -0.28 8.37 10.71
C GLU A 286 0.74 8.98 11.68
N PRO A 287 1.26 8.23 12.67
CA PRO A 287 2.28 8.72 13.59
C PRO A 287 3.60 9.05 12.85
N PHE A 288 4.07 10.28 13.07
CA PHE A 288 5.31 10.78 12.48
C PHE A 288 6.05 11.74 13.44
N ARG A 289 7.33 11.99 13.14
CA ARG A 289 8.12 13.05 13.76
C ARG A 289 8.92 13.77 12.69
N VAL A 290 8.86 15.09 12.66
CA VAL A 290 9.67 15.97 11.80
C VAL A 290 10.66 16.70 12.69
N PHE A 291 11.94 16.55 12.41
CA PHE A 291 13.01 17.26 13.10
C PHE A 291 13.20 18.68 12.53
N PRO A 292 13.81 19.61 13.26
CA PRO A 292 14.17 20.91 12.72
C PRO A 292 15.12 20.75 11.51
N MET A 293 15.08 21.71 10.58
CA MET A 293 16.00 21.74 9.46
C MET A 293 17.43 21.93 9.98
N ALA A 294 18.34 21.03 9.58
CA ALA A 294 19.74 21.12 9.89
C ALA A 294 20.40 22.34 9.20
N PRO A 295 21.57 22.81 9.68
CA PRO A 295 22.33 23.88 8.99
C PRO A 295 22.67 23.57 7.52
N SER A 296 22.77 22.28 7.18
CA SER A 296 23.00 21.80 5.81
C SER A 296 21.78 21.89 4.88
N GLY A 297 20.58 22.30 5.38
CA GLY A 297 19.33 22.29 4.60
C GLY A 297 18.51 21.01 4.72
N LEU A 298 19.08 19.95 5.30
CA LEU A 298 18.41 18.65 5.43
C LEU A 298 17.31 18.67 6.50
N VAL A 299 16.18 18.03 6.18
CA VAL A 299 15.09 17.74 7.12
C VAL A 299 14.95 16.24 7.28
N GLU A 300 15.01 15.77 8.52
CA GLU A 300 14.76 14.38 8.87
C GLU A 300 13.30 14.19 9.27
N VAL A 301 12.67 13.15 8.72
CA VAL A 301 11.32 12.70 9.09
C VAL A 301 11.37 11.22 9.45
N THR A 302 10.74 10.87 10.58
CA THR A 302 10.47 9.47 10.89
C THR A 302 8.96 9.24 10.86
N ARG A 303 8.50 8.20 10.16
CA ARG A 303 7.09 7.84 10.03
C ARG A 303 6.87 6.36 10.30
N ARG A 304 5.86 6.05 11.11
CA ARG A 304 5.50 4.67 11.40
C ARG A 304 4.98 3.97 10.15
N ARG A 305 5.37 2.69 9.98
CA ARG A 305 4.85 1.85 8.91
C ARG A 305 3.49 1.30 9.32
N SER A 306 2.45 1.65 8.58
CA SER A 306 1.07 1.20 8.76
C SER A 306 0.58 0.31 7.61
N ARG A 307 1.20 0.43 6.45
CA ARG A 307 0.93 -0.36 5.24
C ARG A 307 2.22 -0.60 4.46
N PRO A 308 2.27 -1.57 3.53
CA PRO A 308 3.36 -1.68 2.56
C PRO A 308 3.47 -0.40 1.73
N ALA A 309 4.69 0.02 1.40
CA ALA A 309 4.87 1.11 0.47
C ALA A 309 4.45 0.67 -0.95
N LEU A 310 3.89 1.60 -1.73
CA LEU A 310 3.34 1.29 -3.05
C LEU A 310 4.37 0.63 -3.97
N HIS A 311 5.62 1.11 -3.96
CA HIS A 311 6.71 0.51 -4.73
C HIS A 311 7.07 -0.91 -4.27
N GLU A 312 6.92 -1.23 -2.98
CA GLU A 312 7.17 -2.60 -2.46
C GLU A 312 6.05 -3.56 -2.88
N LEU A 313 4.80 -3.05 -2.94
CA LEU A 313 3.64 -3.85 -3.32
C LEU A 313 3.56 -4.09 -4.83
N LEU A 314 3.87 -3.07 -5.64
CA LEU A 314 3.61 -3.07 -7.08
C LEU A 314 4.84 -3.36 -7.94
N THR A 315 6.06 -3.21 -7.40
CA THR A 315 7.29 -3.34 -8.19
C THR A 315 8.31 -4.28 -7.55
N GLN A 316 9.25 -4.74 -8.35
CA GLN A 316 10.43 -5.49 -7.92
C GLN A 316 11.71 -4.86 -8.45
N ALA A 317 12.86 -5.22 -7.89
CA ALA A 317 14.15 -4.77 -8.40
C ALA A 317 14.37 -5.25 -9.85
N CYS A 318 14.88 -4.37 -10.71
CA CYS A 318 15.29 -4.76 -12.05
C CYS A 318 16.58 -5.60 -11.95
N GLY A 319 16.57 -6.81 -12.51
CA GLY A 319 17.72 -7.71 -12.47
C GLY A 319 18.93 -7.28 -13.33
N LEU A 320 18.81 -6.20 -14.11
CA LEU A 320 19.84 -5.72 -15.04
C LEU A 320 20.93 -4.83 -14.40
N GLY A 321 20.92 -4.66 -13.08
CA GLY A 321 21.82 -3.73 -12.38
C GLY A 321 21.34 -2.27 -12.45
N GLY A 322 21.97 -1.37 -11.70
CA GLY A 322 21.63 0.07 -11.72
C GLY A 322 20.53 0.52 -10.79
N GLY A 323 19.99 -0.35 -9.91
CA GLY A 323 19.03 0.04 -8.87
C GLY A 323 17.60 0.36 -9.33
N GLY A 324 17.28 0.21 -10.61
CA GLY A 324 15.95 0.43 -11.17
C GLY A 324 14.91 -0.55 -10.64
N ARG A 325 13.63 -0.18 -10.74
CA ARG A 325 12.49 -1.05 -10.40
C ARG A 325 11.58 -1.23 -11.61
N VAL A 326 10.96 -2.40 -11.70
CA VAL A 326 9.96 -2.75 -12.72
C VAL A 326 8.71 -3.28 -12.04
N LYS A 327 7.56 -3.24 -12.70
CA LYS A 327 6.33 -3.84 -12.16
C LYS A 327 6.58 -5.31 -11.79
N ALA A 328 6.12 -5.74 -10.64
CA ALA A 328 6.25 -7.12 -10.19
C ALA A 328 5.39 -8.06 -11.07
N PRO A 329 5.78 -9.33 -11.28
CA PRO A 329 4.96 -10.30 -12.02
C PRO A 329 3.55 -10.46 -11.44
N SER A 330 3.37 -10.38 -10.12
CA SER A 330 2.07 -10.36 -9.45
C SER A 330 1.23 -9.15 -9.86
N THR A 331 1.82 -7.97 -9.97
CA THR A 331 1.15 -6.74 -10.43
C THR A 331 0.68 -6.90 -11.87
N LEU A 332 1.56 -7.36 -12.76
CA LEU A 332 1.23 -7.60 -14.17
C LEU A 332 0.17 -8.71 -14.33
N ALA A 333 0.18 -9.72 -13.45
CA ALA A 333 -0.84 -10.76 -13.42
C ALA A 333 -2.24 -10.17 -13.09
N TYR A 334 -2.35 -9.32 -12.06
CA TYR A 334 -3.60 -8.63 -11.75
C TYR A 334 -4.02 -7.65 -12.85
N GLU A 335 -3.09 -6.93 -13.47
CA GLU A 335 -3.38 -6.07 -14.63
C GLU A 335 -3.92 -6.89 -15.81
N ALA A 336 -3.30 -8.05 -16.10
CA ALA A 336 -3.77 -8.97 -17.13
C ALA A 336 -5.19 -9.46 -16.87
N LEU A 337 -5.51 -9.85 -15.64
CA LEU A 337 -6.85 -10.30 -15.26
C LEU A 337 -7.89 -9.16 -15.39
N ARG A 338 -7.54 -7.91 -15.04
CA ARG A 338 -8.42 -6.75 -15.23
C ARG A 338 -8.70 -6.49 -16.71
N ARG A 339 -7.65 -6.44 -17.54
CA ARG A 339 -7.77 -6.25 -19.00
C ARG A 339 -8.60 -7.38 -19.63
N LEU A 340 -8.35 -8.64 -19.24
CA LEU A 340 -9.10 -9.78 -19.73
C LEU A 340 -10.60 -9.66 -19.37
N ARG A 341 -10.96 -9.27 -18.16
CA ARG A 341 -12.36 -9.04 -17.76
C ARG A 341 -13.04 -7.99 -18.68
N GLN A 342 -12.32 -6.93 -19.03
CA GLN A 342 -12.79 -5.87 -19.91
C GLN A 342 -12.98 -6.36 -21.36
N GLU A 343 -12.00 -7.08 -21.90
CA GLU A 343 -12.08 -7.62 -23.26
C GLU A 343 -13.26 -8.60 -23.41
N ILE A 344 -13.51 -9.43 -22.38
CA ILE A 344 -14.65 -10.33 -22.37
C ILE A 344 -15.98 -9.57 -22.29
N ALA A 345 -16.05 -8.49 -21.51
CA ALA A 345 -17.26 -7.65 -21.45
C ALA A 345 -17.53 -6.95 -22.79
N ALA A 346 -16.48 -6.50 -23.47
CA ALA A 346 -16.56 -5.86 -24.79
C ALA A 346 -16.85 -6.89 -25.92
N ARG A 347 -16.36 -8.13 -25.79
CA ARG A 347 -16.47 -9.20 -26.79
C ARG A 347 -16.86 -10.52 -26.10
N PRO A 348 -18.13 -10.80 -25.87
CA PRO A 348 -18.58 -11.97 -25.10
C PRO A 348 -18.27 -13.33 -25.72
N GLY A 349 -17.94 -13.38 -27.01
CA GLY A 349 -17.52 -14.59 -27.71
C GLY A 349 -16.04 -14.90 -27.56
N GLY A 350 -15.62 -16.11 -27.97
CA GLY A 350 -14.22 -16.51 -28.03
C GLY A 350 -13.66 -17.17 -26.75
N ARG A 351 -12.46 -17.73 -26.88
CA ARG A 351 -11.73 -18.31 -25.76
C ARG A 351 -10.67 -17.31 -25.28
N PRO A 352 -10.79 -16.81 -24.04
CA PRO A 352 -9.85 -15.83 -23.53
C PRO A 352 -8.48 -16.47 -23.24
N SER A 353 -7.41 -15.80 -23.65
CA SER A 353 -6.03 -16.23 -23.41
C SER A 353 -5.16 -15.04 -22.99
N ILE A 354 -4.25 -15.25 -22.05
CA ILE A 354 -3.23 -14.29 -21.63
C ILE A 354 -1.89 -14.75 -22.18
N GLU A 355 -1.29 -13.91 -23.01
CA GLU A 355 0.07 -14.07 -23.50
C GLU A 355 0.98 -13.08 -22.77
N ALA A 356 2.01 -13.58 -22.07
CA ALA A 356 2.84 -12.75 -21.20
C ALA A 356 4.23 -13.35 -20.98
N PRO A 357 5.20 -12.60 -20.43
CA PRO A 357 6.48 -13.14 -20.01
C PRO A 357 6.32 -14.34 -19.06
N ARG A 358 7.26 -15.27 -19.11
CA ARG A 358 7.21 -16.50 -18.32
C ARG A 358 6.94 -16.24 -16.83
N ALA A 359 7.57 -15.23 -16.24
CA ALA A 359 7.38 -14.90 -14.82
C ALA A 359 5.92 -14.52 -14.47
N VAL A 360 5.22 -13.82 -15.37
CA VAL A 360 3.80 -13.46 -15.20
C VAL A 360 2.91 -14.71 -15.31
N ILE A 361 3.19 -15.58 -16.27
CA ILE A 361 2.46 -16.85 -16.42
C ILE A 361 2.68 -17.77 -15.20
N GLU A 362 3.89 -17.84 -14.66
CA GLU A 362 4.18 -18.58 -13.44
C GLU A 362 3.45 -17.97 -12.22
N ALA A 363 3.35 -16.65 -12.12
CA ALA A 363 2.54 -15.98 -11.10
C ALA A 363 1.06 -16.36 -11.21
N LEU A 364 0.48 -16.34 -12.43
CA LEU A 364 -0.91 -16.75 -12.70
C LEU A 364 -1.18 -18.24 -12.44
N LYS A 365 -0.16 -19.11 -12.52
CA LYS A 365 -0.26 -20.54 -12.20
C LYS A 365 0.02 -20.86 -10.73
N GLY A 366 0.73 -19.99 -10.03
CA GLY A 366 1.15 -20.13 -8.64
C GLY A 366 0.43 -19.15 -7.69
N PRO A 367 1.09 -18.11 -7.18
CA PRO A 367 0.52 -17.24 -6.13
C PRO A 367 -0.80 -16.56 -6.51
N GLN A 368 -1.01 -16.20 -7.79
CA GLN A 368 -2.24 -15.60 -8.28
C GLN A 368 -3.22 -16.60 -8.90
N ALA A 369 -2.95 -17.92 -8.81
CA ALA A 369 -3.88 -18.95 -9.29
C ALA A 369 -5.27 -18.87 -8.62
N PRO A 370 -5.40 -18.62 -7.29
CA PRO A 370 -6.72 -18.47 -6.68
C PRO A 370 -7.54 -17.34 -7.33
N ALA A 371 -6.93 -16.19 -7.61
CA ALA A 371 -7.58 -15.06 -8.26
C ALA A 371 -8.02 -15.40 -9.69
N ARG A 372 -7.15 -16.05 -10.47
CA ARG A 372 -7.46 -16.51 -11.82
C ARG A 372 -8.62 -17.51 -11.82
N LEU A 373 -8.55 -18.55 -10.97
CA LEU A 373 -9.57 -19.59 -10.89
C LEU A 373 -10.94 -19.03 -10.46
N ALA A 374 -10.95 -18.08 -9.52
CA ALA A 374 -12.18 -17.40 -9.12
C ALA A 374 -12.77 -16.58 -10.28
N LEU A 375 -11.91 -15.91 -11.08
CA LEU A 375 -12.36 -15.22 -12.28
C LEU A 375 -12.92 -16.18 -13.34
N GLU A 376 -12.24 -17.33 -13.60
CA GLU A 376 -12.71 -18.38 -14.49
C GLU A 376 -14.08 -18.90 -14.08
N ALA A 377 -14.29 -19.14 -12.79
CA ALA A 377 -15.59 -19.59 -12.26
C ALA A 377 -16.69 -18.55 -12.52
N ARG A 378 -16.42 -17.25 -12.32
CA ARG A 378 -17.37 -16.18 -12.64
C ARG A 378 -17.70 -16.05 -14.14
N LEU A 379 -16.68 -16.28 -14.98
CA LEU A 379 -16.83 -16.21 -16.43
C LEU A 379 -17.44 -17.47 -17.04
N GLY A 380 -17.48 -18.59 -16.30
CA GLY A 380 -17.93 -19.89 -16.77
C GLY A 380 -17.03 -20.49 -17.85
N ARG A 381 -15.77 -20.03 -17.96
CA ARG A 381 -14.79 -20.50 -18.98
C ARG A 381 -13.36 -20.41 -18.47
N ALA A 382 -12.51 -21.32 -18.94
CA ALA A 382 -11.10 -21.33 -18.62
C ALA A 382 -10.32 -20.22 -19.36
N ILE A 383 -9.27 -19.71 -18.76
CA ILE A 383 -8.34 -18.72 -19.32
C ILE A 383 -7.09 -19.44 -19.82
N GLY A 384 -6.81 -19.33 -21.12
CA GLY A 384 -5.57 -19.81 -21.71
C GLY A 384 -4.37 -19.03 -21.17
N LEU A 385 -3.26 -19.73 -20.92
CA LEU A 385 -2.02 -19.11 -20.44
C LEU A 385 -0.86 -19.49 -21.35
N ARG A 386 -0.27 -18.51 -22.04
CA ARG A 386 0.83 -18.71 -22.98
C ARG A 386 2.03 -17.84 -22.61
N ALA A 387 3.17 -18.48 -22.40
CA ALA A 387 4.42 -17.77 -22.16
C ALA A 387 5.02 -17.30 -23.50
N LEU A 388 5.39 -16.01 -23.55
CA LEU A 388 6.10 -15.40 -24.68
C LEU A 388 7.61 -15.43 -24.42
N PRO A 389 8.40 -16.25 -25.18
CA PRO A 389 9.85 -16.25 -25.06
C PRO A 389 10.44 -14.91 -25.50
N GLY A 390 11.37 -14.35 -24.71
CA GLY A 390 12.07 -13.11 -25.07
C GLY A 390 11.24 -11.83 -24.98
N ALA A 391 10.00 -11.90 -24.48
CA ALA A 391 9.15 -10.71 -24.27
C ALA A 391 9.74 -9.78 -23.20
N ALA A 392 9.57 -8.46 -23.37
CA ALA A 392 9.93 -7.50 -22.34
C ALA A 392 9.09 -7.70 -21.06
N ALA A 393 9.60 -7.26 -19.92
CA ALA A 393 8.97 -7.54 -18.62
C ALA A 393 7.48 -7.14 -18.53
N ASN A 394 7.08 -6.10 -19.29
CA ASN A 394 5.72 -5.55 -19.27
C ASN A 394 4.85 -5.99 -20.46
N ASP A 395 5.33 -6.89 -21.31
CA ASP A 395 4.59 -7.35 -22.50
C ASP A 395 3.48 -8.32 -22.11
N VAL A 396 2.29 -7.78 -21.91
CA VAL A 396 1.09 -8.57 -21.61
C VAL A 396 0.04 -8.29 -22.68
N THR A 397 -0.38 -9.35 -23.38
CA THR A 397 -1.41 -9.29 -24.44
C THR A 397 -2.59 -10.17 -24.06
N ILE A 398 -3.80 -9.67 -24.29
CA ILE A 398 -5.03 -10.44 -24.17
C ILE A 398 -5.45 -10.86 -25.58
N VAL A 399 -5.70 -12.16 -25.77
CA VAL A 399 -6.14 -12.73 -27.03
C VAL A 399 -7.52 -13.36 -26.83
N MET A 400 -8.45 -13.07 -27.76
CA MET A 400 -9.80 -13.67 -27.81
C MET A 400 -9.86 -14.54 -29.06
N GLU A 401 -9.71 -15.86 -28.92
CA GLU A 401 -9.75 -16.85 -30.01
C GLU A 401 -11.17 -17.32 -30.34
#